data_36e94dc16de26382dd20f2d9019f64c9
#
_entry.id   36e94dc16de26382dd20f2d9019f64c9
#
_cell.length_a   1.000
_cell.length_b   1.000
_cell.length_c   1.000
_cell.angle_alpha   90.00
_cell.angle_beta   90.00
_cell.angle_gamma   90.00
#
_symmetry.space_group_name_H-M   'P 1'
#
loop_
_entity.id
_entity.type
_entity.pdbx_description
1 polymer ?
#
loop_
_entity_poly.entity_id
_entity_poly.type
_entity_poly.pdbx_seq_one_letter_code
_entity_poly.pdbx_strand_id
1 'polypeptide(L)'
;MQLIRQIPLLISVFWLSACAALVSVLIPLENVAKPTGEYQVGTQVIHMVDNDRSAWYGQESSNPREIMVRVWYPAQPQEGDLKAPYVYNEKLIGDMVSEGFGIPKYLMKNLRNINGNTWSEAHPVNEKFPVLIFSHGIGGLKTQNTTQMEEMASHGYVVFSCDHAYDAGVSIFPGDRIIFGKTNIPDNLTKEEKWNMRRAQLDYRAADIQFLLDEMDRENFLSVALKNSLDLEHIGVFGHSFGGGTSVVVASVDERIDACFGLDAWFLPIPSNVLNSDLNKPFIHLGQVSWKEKENYLKLDTLAGNNSAWSVRLDVRGATHYDFTDFSQFSKLTKKYGSGMIAPPRIRKITNSAIREFFDHYLKNGPALALETYEKLYPELIIKRY
;
A
#
# COMPACT_ATOMS: atom_id res chain seq x y z
N MET A 1 -34.11 -35.89 38.37
CA MET A 1 -33.78 -36.15 36.93
C MET A 1 -33.53 -34.88 36.12
N GLN A 2 -32.98 -33.77 36.74
CA GLN A 2 -32.70 -32.50 36.07
C GLN A 2 -31.20 -32.11 36.02
N LEU A 3 -30.32 -32.82 36.69
CA LEU A 3 -28.89 -32.50 36.75
C LEU A 3 -28.06 -33.03 35.57
N ILE A 4 -28.53 -33.98 34.81
CA ILE A 4 -27.74 -34.66 33.75
C ILE A 4 -27.81 -33.93 32.39
N ARG A 5 -28.73 -32.96 32.21
CA ARG A 5 -28.86 -32.18 30.96
C ARG A 5 -27.97 -30.94 30.83
N GLN A 6 -27.35 -30.50 31.91
CA GLN A 6 -26.50 -29.28 31.89
C GLN A 6 -25.01 -29.57 31.65
N ILE A 7 -24.52 -30.79 31.82
CA ILE A 7 -23.12 -31.17 31.63
C ILE A 7 -22.66 -31.03 30.19
N PRO A 8 -23.41 -31.49 29.15
CA PRO A 8 -22.96 -31.34 27.76
C PRO A 8 -22.93 -29.87 27.27
N LEU A 9 -23.77 -29.01 27.84
CA LEU A 9 -23.76 -27.58 27.48
C LEU A 9 -22.54 -26.86 28.05
N LEU A 10 -22.11 -27.17 29.25
CA LEU A 10 -20.91 -26.61 29.89
C LEU A 10 -19.64 -27.11 29.20
N ILE A 11 -19.59 -28.38 28.78
CA ILE A 11 -18.44 -28.93 28.05
C ILE A 11 -18.33 -28.26 26.67
N SER A 12 -19.43 -28.06 25.93
CA SER A 12 -19.41 -27.40 24.63
C SER A 12 -19.01 -25.92 24.72
N VAL A 13 -19.42 -25.21 25.76
CA VAL A 13 -18.99 -23.82 26.00
C VAL A 13 -17.51 -23.76 26.36
N PHE A 14 -16.97 -24.72 27.11
CA PHE A 14 -15.55 -24.79 27.46
C PHE A 14 -14.67 -25.09 26.22
N TRP A 15 -15.11 -26.00 25.33
CA TRP A 15 -14.41 -26.27 24.08
C TRP A 15 -14.45 -25.10 23.11
N LEU A 16 -15.56 -24.38 23.01
CA LEU A 16 -15.68 -23.17 22.17
C LEU A 16 -14.82 -22.04 22.72
N SER A 17 -14.71 -21.88 24.04
CA SER A 17 -13.85 -20.88 24.68
C SER A 17 -12.36 -21.23 24.53
N ALA A 18 -12.00 -22.51 24.64
CA ALA A 18 -10.63 -22.98 24.42
C ALA A 18 -10.21 -22.84 22.94
N CYS A 19 -11.12 -23.10 21.98
CA CYS A 19 -10.87 -22.84 20.56
C CYS A 19 -10.71 -21.34 20.27
N ALA A 20 -11.51 -20.47 20.88
CA ALA A 20 -11.40 -19.04 20.72
C ALA A 20 -10.09 -18.49 21.31
N ALA A 21 -9.65 -19.02 22.46
CA ALA A 21 -8.35 -18.68 23.06
C ALA A 21 -7.17 -19.20 22.22
N LEU A 22 -7.29 -20.40 21.64
CA LEU A 22 -6.27 -20.95 20.75
C LEU A 22 -6.15 -20.16 19.44
N VAL A 23 -7.26 -19.62 18.94
CA VAL A 23 -7.30 -18.76 17.77
C VAL A 23 -6.58 -17.43 18.01
N SER A 24 -6.74 -16.81 19.17
CA SER A 24 -6.04 -15.56 19.49
C SER A 24 -4.52 -15.77 19.66
N VAL A 25 -4.07 -16.95 20.07
CA VAL A 25 -2.64 -17.32 20.14
C VAL A 25 -2.04 -17.63 18.75
N LEU A 26 -2.85 -18.16 17.84
CA LEU A 26 -2.41 -18.51 16.48
C LEU A 26 -2.39 -17.30 15.52
N ILE A 27 -3.05 -16.21 15.87
CA ILE A 27 -3.10 -14.97 15.10
C ILE A 27 -2.70 -13.83 16.04
N PRO A 28 -1.42 -13.64 16.29
CA PRO A 28 -0.95 -12.45 17.00
C PRO A 28 -1.08 -11.24 16.06
N LEU A 29 -2.28 -10.68 15.97
CA LEU A 29 -2.51 -9.38 15.32
C LEU A 29 -2.16 -8.22 16.27
N GLU A 30 -1.32 -8.49 17.26
CA GLU A 30 -1.16 -7.60 18.41
C GLU A 30 -0.21 -6.43 18.16
N ASN A 31 0.75 -6.55 17.22
CA ASN A 31 1.76 -5.51 17.07
C ASN A 31 2.20 -5.33 15.62
N VAL A 32 1.83 -4.21 15.03
CA VAL A 32 2.56 -3.66 13.89
C VAL A 32 4.00 -3.36 14.34
N ALA A 33 4.97 -3.74 13.53
CA ALA A 33 6.38 -3.49 13.86
C ALA A 33 6.62 -2.00 14.04
N LYS A 34 7.37 -1.64 15.09
CA LYS A 34 7.75 -0.25 15.32
C LYS A 34 8.63 0.24 14.18
N PRO A 35 8.40 1.45 13.67
CA PRO A 35 9.29 2.09 12.73
C PRO A 35 10.66 2.36 13.35
N THR A 36 11.70 2.45 12.52
CA THR A 36 13.11 2.50 12.96
C THR A 36 13.72 3.89 12.89
N GLY A 37 13.02 4.88 12.34
CA GLY A 37 13.49 6.26 12.21
C GLY A 37 13.42 7.04 13.53
N GLU A 38 13.93 8.26 13.47
CA GLU A 38 14.05 9.15 14.64
C GLU A 38 12.75 9.91 14.97
N TYR A 39 11.85 10.09 13.97
CA TYR A 39 10.62 10.85 14.17
C TYR A 39 9.49 9.96 14.71
N GLN A 40 8.70 10.51 15.61
CA GLN A 40 7.37 9.97 15.87
C GLN A 40 6.46 10.28 14.69
N VAL A 41 5.46 9.43 14.47
CA VAL A 41 4.63 9.51 13.26
C VAL A 41 3.23 9.96 13.62
N GLY A 42 2.79 11.06 13.00
CA GLY A 42 1.41 11.52 12.98
C GLY A 42 0.65 10.96 11.78
N THR A 43 -0.66 10.93 11.85
CA THR A 43 -1.52 10.55 10.73
C THR A 43 -2.85 11.27 10.75
N GLN A 44 -3.39 11.59 9.57
CA GLN A 44 -4.75 12.08 9.38
C GLN A 44 -5.38 11.51 8.12
N VAL A 45 -6.70 11.55 8.03
CA VAL A 45 -7.46 11.09 6.87
C VAL A 45 -8.19 12.26 6.24
N ILE A 46 -8.10 12.35 4.92
CA ILE A 46 -8.60 13.48 4.13
C ILE A 46 -9.59 12.93 3.09
N HIS A 47 -10.73 13.58 2.97
CA HIS A 47 -11.68 13.35 1.89
C HIS A 47 -11.47 14.39 0.80
N MET A 48 -11.33 13.93 -0.44
CA MET A 48 -11.11 14.79 -1.60
C MET A 48 -12.20 14.57 -2.65
N VAL A 49 -12.62 15.65 -3.29
CA VAL A 49 -13.67 15.65 -4.32
C VAL A 49 -13.15 16.36 -5.56
N ASP A 50 -13.00 15.60 -6.64
CA ASP A 50 -12.65 16.10 -7.96
C ASP A 50 -13.95 16.27 -8.78
N ASN A 51 -14.37 17.52 -8.95
CA ASN A 51 -15.62 17.88 -9.64
C ASN A 51 -15.48 17.82 -11.17
N ASP A 52 -14.26 17.72 -11.70
CA ASP A 52 -13.98 17.71 -13.12
C ASP A 52 -14.03 16.31 -13.73
N ARG A 53 -14.03 15.27 -12.88
CA ARG A 53 -14.11 13.87 -13.30
C ARG A 53 -15.34 13.16 -12.75
N SER A 54 -15.92 12.27 -13.55
CA SER A 54 -17.01 11.39 -13.10
C SER A 54 -16.53 10.40 -12.03
N ALA A 55 -17.44 9.92 -11.19
CA ALA A 55 -17.12 9.03 -10.06
C ALA A 55 -16.35 7.78 -10.46
N TRP A 56 -16.60 7.23 -11.65
CA TRP A 56 -15.96 6.03 -12.16
C TRP A 56 -15.93 6.00 -13.69
N TYR A 57 -14.88 5.40 -14.29
CA TYR A 57 -14.76 5.29 -15.75
C TYR A 57 -15.94 4.53 -16.37
N GLY A 58 -16.37 4.92 -17.58
CA GLY A 58 -17.43 4.27 -18.33
C GLY A 58 -18.83 4.41 -17.73
N GLN A 59 -19.01 5.26 -16.71
CA GLN A 59 -20.32 5.61 -16.17
C GLN A 59 -20.57 7.10 -16.37
N GLU A 60 -21.64 7.44 -17.09
CA GLU A 60 -22.21 8.78 -17.04
C GLU A 60 -22.84 8.96 -15.65
N SER A 61 -22.03 9.36 -14.69
CA SER A 61 -22.47 9.66 -13.33
C SER A 61 -22.43 11.16 -13.14
N SER A 62 -23.53 11.72 -12.65
CA SER A 62 -23.57 13.11 -12.17
C SER A 62 -22.77 13.32 -10.89
N ASN A 63 -22.29 12.23 -10.28
CA ASN A 63 -21.48 12.29 -9.08
C ASN A 63 -20.00 12.54 -9.44
N PRO A 64 -19.32 13.42 -8.71
CA PRO A 64 -17.90 13.69 -8.93
C PRO A 64 -17.04 12.49 -8.51
N ARG A 65 -15.76 12.51 -8.94
CA ARG A 65 -14.75 11.58 -8.43
C ARG A 65 -14.40 11.93 -7.00
N GLU A 66 -14.42 10.95 -6.12
CA GLU A 66 -14.03 11.11 -4.74
C GLU A 66 -12.94 10.09 -4.37
N ILE A 67 -11.99 10.53 -3.56
CA ILE A 67 -10.94 9.67 -3.01
C ILE A 67 -10.78 9.91 -1.51
N MET A 68 -10.41 8.85 -0.79
CA MET A 68 -10.02 8.95 0.62
C MET A 68 -8.51 8.80 0.72
N VAL A 69 -7.86 9.77 1.29
CA VAL A 69 -6.40 9.80 1.43
C VAL A 69 -6.03 9.69 2.90
N ARG A 70 -5.08 8.84 3.25
CA ARG A 70 -4.42 8.85 4.55
C ARG A 70 -3.01 9.37 4.37
N VAL A 71 -2.60 10.26 5.26
CA VAL A 71 -1.24 10.81 5.28
C VAL A 71 -0.54 10.42 6.57
N TRP A 72 0.75 10.06 6.45
CA TRP A 72 1.66 9.82 7.57
C TRP A 72 2.81 10.82 7.46
N TYR A 73 3.21 11.42 8.59
CA TYR A 73 4.17 12.50 8.61
C TYR A 73 4.97 12.53 9.91
N PRO A 74 6.21 13.08 9.91
CA PRO A 74 6.95 13.36 11.13
C PRO A 74 6.16 14.27 12.05
N ALA A 75 5.98 13.87 13.31
CA ALA A 75 5.13 14.56 14.26
C ALA A 75 5.76 14.74 15.63
N GLN A 76 5.25 15.71 16.38
CA GLN A 76 5.57 15.98 17.78
C GLN A 76 4.31 15.83 18.64
N PRO A 77 3.96 14.60 19.01
CA PRO A 77 2.78 14.34 19.85
C PRO A 77 2.86 15.08 21.18
N GLN A 78 1.72 15.59 21.62
CA GLN A 78 1.56 16.31 22.87
C GLN A 78 0.89 15.41 23.94
N GLU A 79 0.96 15.84 25.19
CA GLU A 79 0.19 15.18 26.26
C GLU A 79 -1.31 15.26 25.96
N GLY A 80 -1.98 14.10 25.93
CA GLY A 80 -3.40 13.98 25.58
C GLY A 80 -3.67 13.53 24.15
N ASP A 81 -2.68 13.52 23.26
CA ASP A 81 -2.85 12.98 21.90
C ASP A 81 -3.16 11.47 21.95
N LEU A 82 -4.01 11.03 21.05
CA LEU A 82 -4.47 9.64 20.96
C LEU A 82 -3.73 8.88 19.87
N LYS A 83 -3.53 7.58 20.08
CA LYS A 83 -3.05 6.69 19.02
C LYS A 83 -4.13 6.51 17.95
N ALA A 84 -3.72 6.57 16.70
CA ALA A 84 -4.61 6.30 15.58
C ALA A 84 -4.85 4.79 15.44
N PRO A 85 -6.07 4.35 15.08
CA PRO A 85 -6.32 2.96 14.76
C PRO A 85 -5.55 2.56 13.51
N TYR A 86 -5.18 1.28 13.43
CA TYR A 86 -4.56 0.70 12.23
C TYR A 86 -5.51 0.82 11.04
N VAL A 87 -6.75 0.40 11.19
CA VAL A 87 -7.84 0.57 10.23
C VAL A 87 -9.08 1.17 10.91
N TYR A 88 -9.82 1.98 10.16
CA TYR A 88 -11.14 2.46 10.59
C TYR A 88 -12.21 1.45 10.17
N ASN A 89 -13.24 1.24 10.99
CA ASN A 89 -14.31 0.25 10.77
C ASN A 89 -13.75 -1.17 10.59
N GLU A 90 -13.06 -1.66 11.61
CA GLU A 90 -12.34 -2.94 11.60
C GLU A 90 -13.23 -4.13 11.25
N LYS A 91 -14.52 -4.06 11.59
CA LYS A 91 -15.48 -5.12 11.23
C LYS A 91 -15.68 -5.21 9.71
N LEU A 92 -15.92 -4.08 9.05
CA LEU A 92 -16.12 -4.02 7.61
C LEU A 92 -14.86 -4.45 6.85
N ILE A 93 -13.69 -3.95 7.27
CA ILE A 93 -12.39 -4.33 6.69
C ILE A 93 -12.13 -5.82 6.92
N GLY A 94 -12.42 -6.34 8.12
CA GLY A 94 -12.27 -7.76 8.42
C GLY A 94 -13.18 -8.65 7.59
N ASP A 95 -14.42 -8.25 7.35
CA ASP A 95 -15.35 -8.97 6.48
C ASP A 95 -14.85 -8.97 5.02
N MET A 96 -14.36 -7.83 4.52
CA MET A 96 -13.77 -7.70 3.18
C MET A 96 -12.53 -8.60 2.99
N VAL A 97 -11.58 -8.57 3.93
CA VAL A 97 -10.37 -9.42 3.89
C VAL A 97 -10.76 -10.89 3.96
N SER A 98 -11.71 -11.24 4.83
CA SER A 98 -12.26 -12.58 4.97
C SER A 98 -12.82 -13.11 3.65
N GLU A 99 -13.62 -12.32 2.95
CA GLU A 99 -14.23 -12.68 1.66
C GLU A 99 -13.18 -12.77 0.55
N GLY A 100 -12.26 -11.80 0.47
CA GLY A 100 -11.23 -11.74 -0.56
C GLY A 100 -10.22 -12.90 -0.50
N PHE A 101 -9.86 -13.34 0.70
CA PHE A 101 -8.88 -14.41 0.92
C PHE A 101 -9.49 -15.76 1.32
N GLY A 102 -10.81 -15.86 1.47
CA GLY A 102 -11.46 -17.07 1.99
C GLY A 102 -11.10 -17.38 3.45
N ILE A 103 -10.73 -16.37 4.22
CA ILE A 103 -10.37 -16.52 5.63
C ILE A 103 -11.65 -16.54 6.47
N PRO A 104 -11.82 -17.45 7.43
CA PRO A 104 -12.99 -17.45 8.30
C PRO A 104 -13.17 -16.11 9.05
N LYS A 105 -14.37 -15.51 9.00
CA LYS A 105 -14.66 -14.18 9.58
C LYS A 105 -14.29 -14.05 11.07
N TYR A 106 -14.40 -15.14 11.84
CA TYR A 106 -14.03 -15.11 13.27
C TYR A 106 -12.55 -14.85 13.52
N LEU A 107 -11.67 -15.16 12.54
CA LEU A 107 -10.24 -14.88 12.62
C LEU A 107 -9.93 -13.40 12.45
N MET A 108 -10.81 -12.65 11.78
CA MET A 108 -10.65 -11.21 11.56
C MET A 108 -11.12 -10.34 12.73
N LYS A 109 -11.76 -10.93 13.76
CA LYS A 109 -12.23 -10.18 14.95
C LYS A 109 -11.11 -9.46 15.72
N ASN A 110 -9.86 -9.91 15.57
CA ASN A 110 -8.71 -9.34 16.24
C ASN A 110 -8.11 -8.12 15.52
N LEU A 111 -8.63 -7.72 14.34
CA LEU A 111 -8.18 -6.49 13.65
C LEU A 111 -8.27 -5.25 14.53
N ARG A 112 -9.27 -5.18 15.40
CA ARG A 112 -9.44 -4.10 16.39
C ARG A 112 -8.31 -4.00 17.43
N ASN A 113 -7.54 -5.09 17.60
CA ASN A 113 -6.44 -5.15 18.58
C ASN A 113 -5.11 -4.76 17.96
N ILE A 114 -5.06 -4.51 16.64
CA ILE A 114 -3.85 -4.01 16.00
C ILE A 114 -3.64 -2.56 16.43
N ASN A 115 -2.61 -2.34 17.21
CA ASN A 115 -2.15 -1.01 17.56
C ASN A 115 -1.15 -0.53 16.51
N GLY A 116 -1.49 0.55 15.80
CA GLY A 116 -0.54 1.30 14.99
C GLY A 116 0.46 2.06 15.86
N ASN A 117 1.56 2.48 15.26
CA ASN A 117 2.56 3.30 15.95
C ASN A 117 2.29 4.80 15.78
N THR A 118 1.24 5.18 15.09
CA THR A 118 0.92 6.56 14.72
C THR A 118 0.04 7.28 15.75
N TRP A 119 0.16 8.61 15.76
CA TRP A 119 -0.65 9.51 16.57
C TRP A 119 -1.69 10.20 15.69
N SER A 120 -2.95 10.18 16.12
CA SER A 120 -4.04 10.81 15.39
C SER A 120 -3.91 12.31 15.42
N GLU A 121 -3.82 12.94 14.24
CA GLU A 121 -3.79 14.41 14.06
C GLU A 121 -2.72 15.14 14.89
N ALA A 122 -1.65 14.43 15.32
CA ALA A 122 -0.58 15.04 16.08
C ALA A 122 0.10 16.16 15.28
N HIS A 123 0.65 17.15 16.02
CA HIS A 123 1.27 18.31 15.40
C HIS A 123 2.49 17.92 14.54
N PRO A 124 2.55 18.33 13.27
CA PRO A 124 3.71 18.08 12.40
C PRO A 124 4.99 18.71 12.94
N VAL A 125 6.12 18.08 12.69
CA VAL A 125 7.44 18.69 12.90
C VAL A 125 7.56 19.90 11.96
N ASN A 126 8.08 21.03 12.49
CA ASN A 126 8.22 22.27 11.73
C ASN A 126 9.49 22.27 10.85
N GLU A 127 9.54 21.31 9.93
CA GLU A 127 10.59 21.14 8.92
C GLU A 127 9.94 20.69 7.62
N LYS A 128 10.65 20.84 6.49
CA LYS A 128 10.20 20.35 5.18
C LYS A 128 10.73 18.95 4.92
N PHE A 129 9.84 18.09 4.43
CA PHE A 129 10.12 16.68 4.14
C PHE A 129 9.68 16.33 2.72
N PRO A 130 10.48 15.57 1.96
CA PRO A 130 10.08 15.04 0.68
C PRO A 130 8.77 14.27 0.76
N VAL A 131 8.01 14.30 -0.33
CA VAL A 131 6.70 13.69 -0.43
C VAL A 131 6.80 12.33 -1.11
N LEU A 132 6.14 11.32 -0.54
CA LEU A 132 5.95 10.03 -1.16
C LEU A 132 4.46 9.77 -1.36
N ILE A 133 4.09 9.22 -2.52
CA ILE A 133 2.71 8.83 -2.81
C ILE A 133 2.65 7.33 -3.06
N PHE A 134 1.82 6.63 -2.28
CA PHE A 134 1.60 5.20 -2.40
C PHE A 134 0.26 4.87 -3.06
N SER A 135 0.29 3.93 -4.01
CA SER A 135 -0.89 3.34 -4.63
C SER A 135 -1.00 1.86 -4.26
N HIS A 136 -2.16 1.45 -3.73
CA HIS A 136 -2.42 0.07 -3.32
C HIS A 136 -2.67 -0.88 -4.50
N GLY A 137 -2.58 -2.20 -4.29
CA GLY A 137 -2.97 -3.24 -5.25
C GLY A 137 -4.46 -3.18 -5.59
N ILE A 138 -4.87 -3.88 -6.65
CA ILE A 138 -6.30 -3.95 -6.99
C ILE A 138 -7.08 -4.64 -5.86
N GLY A 139 -8.19 -4.05 -5.44
CA GLY A 139 -8.95 -4.52 -4.27
C GLY A 139 -8.26 -4.29 -2.93
N GLY A 140 -7.10 -3.61 -2.91
CA GLY A 140 -6.40 -3.21 -1.70
C GLY A 140 -7.03 -2.00 -1.01
N LEU A 141 -6.30 -1.41 -0.06
CA LEU A 141 -6.72 -0.26 0.74
C LEU A 141 -5.55 0.71 0.91
N LYS A 142 -5.84 1.98 1.20
CA LYS A 142 -4.82 2.97 1.60
C LYS A 142 -3.97 2.54 2.81
N THR A 143 -4.43 1.57 3.60
CA THR A 143 -3.71 1.01 4.76
C THR A 143 -3.00 -0.31 4.46
N GLN A 144 -2.98 -0.76 3.19
CA GLN A 144 -2.40 -2.05 2.80
C GLN A 144 -0.93 -2.22 3.20
N ASN A 145 -0.19 -1.14 3.22
CA ASN A 145 1.25 -1.09 3.48
C ASN A 145 1.60 -0.11 4.61
N THR A 146 0.78 -0.04 5.66
CA THR A 146 0.97 0.88 6.80
C THR A 146 2.37 0.77 7.41
N THR A 147 2.94 -0.44 7.48
CA THR A 147 4.31 -0.65 7.99
C THR A 147 5.35 0.15 7.20
N GLN A 148 5.22 0.21 5.87
CA GLN A 148 6.12 1.00 5.02
C GLN A 148 5.85 2.50 5.15
N MET A 149 4.56 2.91 5.29
CA MET A 149 4.20 4.32 5.49
C MET A 149 4.77 4.85 6.79
N GLU A 150 4.60 4.10 7.89
CA GLU A 150 5.13 4.45 9.21
C GLU A 150 6.66 4.51 9.21
N GLU A 151 7.33 3.56 8.53
CA GLU A 151 8.78 3.53 8.40
C GLU A 151 9.28 4.77 7.66
N MET A 152 8.74 5.07 6.47
CA MET A 152 9.17 6.22 5.69
C MET A 152 8.90 7.55 6.44
N ALA A 153 7.75 7.70 7.07
CA ALA A 153 7.45 8.90 7.85
C ALA A 153 8.39 9.06 9.04
N SER A 154 8.76 7.96 9.72
CA SER A 154 9.73 8.02 10.82
C SER A 154 11.13 8.41 10.37
N HIS A 155 11.45 8.23 9.10
CA HIS A 155 12.70 8.66 8.48
C HIS A 155 12.61 10.02 7.78
N GLY A 156 11.57 10.81 8.04
CA GLY A 156 11.47 12.18 7.53
C GLY A 156 10.93 12.25 6.10
N TYR A 157 9.81 11.60 5.85
CA TYR A 157 8.98 11.75 4.65
C TYR A 157 7.55 12.12 5.04
N VAL A 158 6.84 12.84 4.17
CA VAL A 158 5.39 12.90 4.24
C VAL A 158 4.83 11.92 3.21
N VAL A 159 4.08 10.92 3.67
CA VAL A 159 3.62 9.81 2.83
C VAL A 159 2.11 9.85 2.69
N PHE A 160 1.62 9.99 1.47
CA PHE A 160 0.21 9.96 1.13
C PHE A 160 -0.17 8.60 0.53
N SER A 161 -1.31 8.05 0.93
CA SER A 161 -1.87 6.84 0.34
C SER A 161 -3.36 7.01 0.06
N CYS A 162 -3.77 6.70 -1.16
CA CYS A 162 -5.15 6.88 -1.62
C CYS A 162 -5.93 5.56 -1.59
N ASP A 163 -7.21 5.57 -1.12
CA ASP A 163 -8.19 4.61 -1.61
C ASP A 163 -8.69 5.13 -2.95
N HIS A 164 -8.32 4.45 -4.02
CA HIS A 164 -8.90 4.68 -5.34
C HIS A 164 -10.32 4.13 -5.34
N ALA A 165 -11.32 4.98 -5.09
CA ALA A 165 -12.72 4.55 -4.96
C ALA A 165 -13.16 3.69 -6.15
N TYR A 166 -13.95 2.66 -5.90
CA TYR A 166 -14.34 1.58 -6.80
C TYR A 166 -13.22 0.58 -7.18
N ASP A 167 -11.94 0.93 -6.99
CA ASP A 167 -10.80 0.02 -7.17
C ASP A 167 -10.24 -0.47 -5.84
N ALA A 168 -10.36 0.32 -4.78
CA ALA A 168 -10.15 -0.16 -3.42
C ALA A 168 -11.21 -1.21 -3.07
N GLY A 169 -10.86 -2.20 -2.26
CA GLY A 169 -11.82 -3.21 -1.81
C GLY A 169 -13.03 -2.58 -1.14
N VAL A 170 -12.80 -1.54 -0.35
CA VAL A 170 -13.82 -0.68 0.22
C VAL A 170 -13.24 0.71 0.49
N SER A 171 -14.02 1.76 0.23
CA SER A 171 -13.72 3.14 0.63
C SER A 171 -14.81 3.62 1.57
N ILE A 172 -14.40 4.18 2.71
CA ILE A 172 -15.31 4.70 3.75
C ILE A 172 -15.18 6.22 3.75
N PHE A 173 -16.26 6.90 3.42
CA PHE A 173 -16.38 8.36 3.31
C PHE A 173 -17.03 8.98 4.54
N PRO A 174 -16.96 10.30 4.72
CA PRO A 174 -17.67 10.99 5.79
C PRO A 174 -19.16 10.62 5.85
N GLY A 175 -19.70 10.53 7.06
CA GLY A 175 -21.09 10.10 7.29
C GLY A 175 -21.30 8.60 7.10
N ASP A 176 -20.25 7.79 7.26
CA ASP A 176 -20.27 6.33 7.11
C ASP A 176 -20.77 5.83 5.73
N ARG A 177 -20.66 6.68 4.71
CA ARG A 177 -20.96 6.30 3.33
C ARG A 177 -19.90 5.35 2.81
N ILE A 178 -20.32 4.20 2.30
CA ILE A 178 -19.45 3.11 1.88
C ILE A 178 -19.55 2.91 0.37
N ILE A 179 -18.38 2.80 -0.28
CA ILE A 179 -18.27 2.38 -1.69
C ILE A 179 -17.42 1.11 -1.73
N PHE A 180 -18.00 0.03 -2.22
CA PHE A 180 -17.29 -1.23 -2.46
C PHE A 180 -16.58 -1.22 -3.81
N GLY A 181 -15.50 -2.00 -3.88
CA GLY A 181 -14.73 -2.18 -5.10
C GLY A 181 -15.54 -2.83 -6.23
N LYS A 182 -15.31 -2.35 -7.45
CA LYS A 182 -15.86 -2.90 -8.70
C LYS A 182 -14.73 -3.51 -9.54
N THR A 183 -13.89 -4.32 -8.90
CA THR A 183 -12.65 -4.84 -9.49
C THR A 183 -12.86 -6.07 -10.35
N ASN A 184 -14.02 -6.71 -10.27
CA ASN A 184 -14.36 -7.90 -11.04
C ASN A 184 -14.57 -7.55 -12.50
N ILE A 185 -13.85 -8.28 -13.36
CA ILE A 185 -14.05 -8.21 -14.82
C ILE A 185 -15.08 -9.25 -15.22
N PRO A 186 -16.11 -8.88 -15.99
CA PRO A 186 -17.09 -9.84 -16.50
C PRO A 186 -16.44 -10.96 -17.29
N ASP A 187 -16.86 -12.19 -17.09
CA ASP A 187 -16.28 -13.37 -17.73
C ASP A 187 -16.53 -13.42 -19.25
N ASN A 188 -17.63 -12.82 -19.70
CA ASN A 188 -18.08 -12.80 -21.09
C ASN A 188 -17.29 -11.84 -21.99
N LEU A 189 -16.38 -11.05 -21.44
CA LEU A 189 -15.52 -10.14 -22.19
C LEU A 189 -14.37 -10.88 -22.87
N THR A 190 -14.00 -10.41 -24.06
CA THR A 190 -12.77 -10.83 -24.76
C THR A 190 -11.53 -10.45 -23.96
N LYS A 191 -10.39 -11.06 -24.30
CA LYS A 191 -9.11 -10.74 -23.66
C LYS A 191 -8.74 -9.25 -23.83
N GLU A 192 -9.03 -8.69 -25.01
CA GLU A 192 -8.73 -7.28 -25.31
C GLU A 192 -9.62 -6.33 -24.49
N GLU A 193 -10.92 -6.58 -24.43
CA GLU A 193 -11.85 -5.79 -23.61
C GLU A 193 -11.46 -5.81 -22.13
N LYS A 194 -11.04 -6.98 -21.60
CA LYS A 194 -10.51 -7.11 -20.23
C LYS A 194 -9.28 -6.22 -20.01
N TRP A 195 -8.35 -6.16 -20.99
CA TRP A 195 -7.19 -5.28 -20.90
C TRP A 195 -7.57 -3.81 -21.03
N ASN A 196 -8.51 -3.47 -21.89
CA ASN A 196 -8.99 -2.09 -22.03
C ASN A 196 -9.60 -1.58 -20.73
N MET A 197 -10.39 -2.41 -20.03
CA MET A 197 -10.89 -2.07 -18.70
C MET A 197 -9.74 -1.82 -17.70
N ARG A 198 -8.73 -2.69 -17.67
CA ARG A 198 -7.58 -2.51 -16.76
C ARG A 198 -6.77 -1.26 -17.08
N ARG A 199 -6.59 -0.92 -18.34
CA ARG A 199 -5.92 0.33 -18.77
C ARG A 199 -6.71 1.55 -18.30
N ALA A 200 -8.04 1.57 -18.54
CA ALA A 200 -8.89 2.65 -18.03
C ALA A 200 -8.83 2.81 -16.51
N GLN A 201 -8.72 1.71 -15.76
CA GLN A 201 -8.51 1.76 -14.31
C GLN A 201 -7.15 2.38 -13.95
N LEU A 202 -6.07 2.02 -14.66
CA LEU A 202 -4.75 2.63 -14.44
C LEU A 202 -4.78 4.14 -14.69
N ASP A 203 -5.42 4.58 -15.80
CA ASP A 203 -5.52 6.00 -16.15
C ASP A 203 -6.30 6.78 -15.07
N TYR A 204 -7.42 6.20 -14.57
CA TYR A 204 -8.19 6.81 -13.47
C TYR A 204 -7.38 6.94 -12.18
N ARG A 205 -6.57 5.93 -11.84
CA ARG A 205 -5.71 5.97 -10.66
C ARG A 205 -4.53 6.94 -10.82
N ALA A 206 -3.93 7.00 -12.01
CA ALA A 206 -2.89 7.98 -12.29
C ALA A 206 -3.45 9.40 -12.16
N ALA A 207 -4.66 9.65 -12.69
CA ALA A 207 -5.36 10.92 -12.53
C ALA A 207 -5.75 11.23 -11.08
N ASP A 208 -6.03 10.22 -10.22
CA ASP A 208 -6.22 10.43 -8.78
C ASP A 208 -4.94 10.95 -8.10
N ILE A 209 -3.78 10.42 -8.50
CA ILE A 209 -2.49 10.87 -7.97
C ILE A 209 -2.17 12.29 -8.47
N GLN A 210 -2.41 12.58 -9.75
CA GLN A 210 -2.24 13.93 -10.31
C GLN A 210 -3.15 14.94 -9.59
N PHE A 211 -4.41 14.59 -9.39
CA PHE A 211 -5.35 15.42 -8.64
C PHE A 211 -4.86 15.66 -7.18
N LEU A 212 -4.35 14.63 -6.50
CA LEU A 212 -3.75 14.80 -5.18
C LEU A 212 -2.58 15.79 -5.21
N LEU A 213 -1.69 15.67 -6.20
CA LEU A 213 -0.55 16.59 -6.38
C LEU A 213 -1.02 18.03 -6.66
N ASP A 214 -2.06 18.21 -7.47
CA ASP A 214 -2.62 19.53 -7.79
C ASP A 214 -3.24 20.19 -6.55
N GLU A 215 -3.84 19.39 -5.65
CA GLU A 215 -4.45 19.89 -4.43
C GLU A 215 -3.42 20.25 -3.33
N MET A 216 -2.21 19.67 -3.35
CA MET A 216 -1.18 19.95 -2.35
C MET A 216 -0.77 21.42 -2.30
N ASP A 217 -0.85 22.13 -3.43
CA ASP A 217 -0.56 23.56 -3.51
C ASP A 217 -1.76 24.46 -3.14
N ARG A 218 -2.98 23.90 -3.12
CA ARG A 218 -4.17 24.70 -2.85
C ARG A 218 -4.32 25.06 -1.38
N GLU A 219 -4.90 26.24 -1.12
CA GLU A 219 -5.29 26.66 0.23
C GLU A 219 -6.39 25.71 0.76
N ASN A 220 -6.34 25.43 2.06
CA ASN A 220 -7.33 24.62 2.79
C ASN A 220 -7.38 23.11 2.47
N PHE A 221 -6.47 22.57 1.68
CA PHE A 221 -6.36 21.12 1.49
C PHE A 221 -5.86 20.41 2.75
N LEU A 222 -4.81 20.96 3.35
CA LEU A 222 -4.20 20.48 4.60
C LEU A 222 -4.25 21.58 5.67
N SER A 223 -4.04 21.19 6.92
CA SER A 223 -3.72 22.19 7.95
C SER A 223 -2.47 22.97 7.52
N VAL A 224 -2.41 24.24 7.87
CA VAL A 224 -1.27 25.13 7.55
C VAL A 224 0.06 24.50 7.99
N ALA A 225 0.08 23.88 9.18
CA ALA A 225 1.27 23.24 9.71
C ALA A 225 1.74 22.07 8.84
N LEU A 226 0.82 21.19 8.40
CA LEU A 226 1.18 20.04 7.56
C LEU A 226 1.54 20.49 6.14
N LYS A 227 0.84 21.47 5.58
CA LYS A 227 1.20 22.06 4.28
C LYS A 227 2.63 22.61 4.29
N ASN A 228 3.01 23.33 5.33
CA ASN A 228 4.36 23.87 5.49
C ASN A 228 5.45 22.80 5.63
N SER A 229 5.08 21.58 6.00
CA SER A 229 6.02 20.45 6.11
C SER A 229 6.25 19.72 4.78
N LEU A 230 5.57 20.09 3.69
CA LEU A 230 5.77 19.47 2.38
C LEU A 230 6.96 20.11 1.65
N ASP A 231 7.87 19.27 1.17
CA ASP A 231 8.85 19.62 0.15
C ASP A 231 8.33 19.10 -1.20
N LEU A 232 7.67 19.97 -1.95
CA LEU A 232 7.08 19.65 -3.25
C LEU A 232 8.09 19.70 -4.41
N GLU A 233 9.35 20.03 -4.14
CA GLU A 233 10.43 19.94 -5.11
C GLU A 233 11.05 18.53 -5.16
N HIS A 234 10.69 17.64 -4.19
CA HIS A 234 11.19 16.28 -4.10
C HIS A 234 10.04 15.29 -3.87
N ILE A 235 9.54 14.69 -4.96
CA ILE A 235 8.37 13.81 -4.93
C ILE A 235 8.70 12.44 -5.49
N GLY A 236 8.43 11.39 -4.70
CA GLY A 236 8.52 10.00 -5.15
C GLY A 236 7.16 9.31 -5.20
N VAL A 237 7.02 8.36 -6.10
CA VAL A 237 5.85 7.48 -6.16
C VAL A 237 6.24 6.03 -5.98
N PHE A 238 5.40 5.28 -5.27
CA PHE A 238 5.57 3.85 -5.17
C PHE A 238 4.23 3.14 -5.04
N GLY A 239 4.21 1.84 -5.33
CA GLY A 239 2.96 1.11 -5.23
C GLY A 239 3.15 -0.38 -5.32
N HIS A 240 2.15 -1.11 -4.81
CA HIS A 240 2.13 -2.57 -4.85
C HIS A 240 1.25 -3.08 -5.98
N SER A 241 1.71 -4.11 -6.71
CA SER A 241 0.88 -4.80 -7.70
C SER A 241 0.35 -3.85 -8.78
N PHE A 242 -0.97 -3.72 -8.90
CA PHE A 242 -1.64 -2.77 -9.79
C PHE A 242 -1.28 -1.31 -9.46
N GLY A 243 -1.09 -1.01 -8.16
CA GLY A 243 -0.59 0.29 -7.71
C GLY A 243 0.84 0.58 -8.15
N GLY A 244 1.70 -0.45 -8.25
CA GLY A 244 3.03 -0.32 -8.86
C GLY A 244 2.96 0.03 -10.35
N GLY A 245 2.02 -0.59 -11.09
CA GLY A 245 1.69 -0.20 -12.46
C GLY A 245 1.17 1.24 -12.56
N THR A 246 0.32 1.65 -11.62
CA THR A 246 -0.17 3.04 -11.50
C THR A 246 0.99 4.01 -11.29
N SER A 247 1.93 3.68 -10.39
CA SER A 247 3.12 4.51 -10.13
C SER A 247 3.98 4.71 -11.38
N VAL A 248 4.17 3.67 -12.19
CA VAL A 248 4.88 3.77 -13.47
C VAL A 248 4.12 4.68 -14.45
N VAL A 249 2.80 4.52 -14.57
CA VAL A 249 1.99 5.34 -15.49
C VAL A 249 2.04 6.80 -15.08
N VAL A 250 1.81 7.15 -13.80
CA VAL A 250 1.85 8.55 -13.38
C VAL A 250 3.26 9.13 -13.51
N ALA A 251 4.31 8.36 -13.19
CA ALA A 251 5.69 8.83 -13.36
C ALA A 251 6.05 9.12 -14.82
N SER A 252 5.40 8.43 -15.79
CA SER A 252 5.63 8.67 -17.22
C SER A 252 4.95 9.92 -17.76
N VAL A 253 3.96 10.50 -17.05
CA VAL A 253 3.15 11.62 -17.56
C VAL A 253 3.21 12.87 -16.66
N ASP A 254 3.70 12.76 -15.44
CA ASP A 254 3.77 13.88 -14.49
C ASP A 254 5.23 14.22 -14.16
N GLU A 255 5.65 15.42 -14.56
CA GLU A 255 7.03 15.88 -14.43
C GLU A 255 7.43 16.18 -12.98
N ARG A 256 6.47 16.35 -12.08
CA ARG A 256 6.73 16.58 -10.65
C ARG A 256 7.28 15.34 -9.93
N ILE A 257 7.18 14.16 -10.55
CA ILE A 257 7.69 12.92 -9.97
C ILE A 257 9.18 12.79 -10.28
N ASP A 258 10.00 12.63 -9.24
CA ASP A 258 11.46 12.49 -9.38
C ASP A 258 11.94 11.04 -9.40
N ALA A 259 11.23 10.13 -8.73
CA ALA A 259 11.63 8.72 -8.61
C ALA A 259 10.43 7.78 -8.47
N CYS A 260 10.54 6.56 -9.03
CA CYS A 260 9.47 5.56 -9.06
C CYS A 260 9.92 4.22 -8.48
N PHE A 261 9.13 3.63 -7.56
CA PHE A 261 9.41 2.33 -6.95
C PHE A 261 8.21 1.37 -7.11
N GLY A 262 8.45 0.20 -7.71
CA GLY A 262 7.46 -0.86 -7.85
C GLY A 262 7.63 -1.97 -6.82
N LEU A 263 6.61 -2.24 -6.00
CA LEU A 263 6.51 -3.40 -5.12
C LEU A 263 5.72 -4.50 -5.82
N ASP A 264 6.39 -5.53 -6.27
CA ASP A 264 5.83 -6.65 -7.04
C ASP A 264 4.78 -6.20 -8.07
N ALA A 265 5.16 -5.17 -8.85
CA ALA A 265 4.28 -4.40 -9.70
C ALA A 265 3.70 -5.21 -10.86
N TRP A 266 2.45 -4.92 -11.22
CA TRP A 266 1.75 -5.56 -12.32
C TRP A 266 1.88 -4.75 -13.62
N PHE A 267 2.74 -5.20 -14.53
CA PHE A 267 3.08 -4.53 -15.79
C PHE A 267 2.15 -4.88 -16.97
N LEU A 268 1.43 -5.99 -16.88
CA LEU A 268 0.58 -6.45 -18.00
C LEU A 268 -0.44 -5.41 -18.47
N PRO A 269 -1.13 -4.67 -17.58
CA PRO A 269 -2.11 -3.67 -18.01
C PRO A 269 -1.47 -2.34 -18.47
N ILE A 270 -0.17 -2.12 -18.22
CA ILE A 270 0.49 -0.87 -18.63
C ILE A 270 0.47 -0.76 -20.15
N PRO A 271 0.05 0.41 -20.71
CA PRO A 271 0.02 0.62 -22.16
C PRO A 271 1.41 0.49 -22.80
N SER A 272 1.44 -0.03 -24.03
CA SER A 272 2.71 -0.28 -24.74
C SER A 272 3.49 0.99 -25.04
N ASN A 273 2.81 2.13 -25.25
CA ASN A 273 3.48 3.42 -25.42
C ASN A 273 4.27 3.84 -24.16
N VAL A 274 3.74 3.56 -22.96
CA VAL A 274 4.46 3.81 -21.70
C VAL A 274 5.63 2.84 -21.54
N LEU A 275 5.43 1.55 -21.81
CA LEU A 275 6.49 0.55 -21.68
C LEU A 275 7.65 0.75 -22.64
N ASN A 276 7.38 1.31 -23.83
CA ASN A 276 8.38 1.54 -24.88
C ASN A 276 8.94 2.97 -24.88
N SER A 277 8.43 3.85 -24.02
CA SER A 277 9.01 5.19 -23.83
C SER A 277 10.17 5.16 -22.85
N ASP A 278 10.99 6.21 -22.89
CA ASP A 278 11.96 6.50 -21.85
C ASP A 278 11.22 7.11 -20.67
N LEU A 279 11.28 6.46 -19.51
CA LEU A 279 10.70 7.00 -18.28
C LEU A 279 11.50 8.25 -17.80
N ASN A 280 12.80 8.27 -18.14
CA ASN A 280 13.75 9.34 -17.76
C ASN A 280 13.72 9.68 -16.26
N LYS A 281 13.45 8.69 -15.41
CA LYS A 281 13.40 8.82 -13.94
C LYS A 281 14.00 7.57 -13.32
N PRO A 282 14.72 7.69 -12.20
CA PRO A 282 15.18 6.52 -11.46
C PRO A 282 14.05 5.56 -11.16
N PHE A 283 14.27 4.29 -11.48
CA PHE A 283 13.28 3.25 -11.31
C PHE A 283 13.86 2.02 -10.65
N ILE A 284 13.18 1.49 -9.64
CA ILE A 284 13.50 0.22 -9.02
C ILE A 284 12.24 -0.64 -8.89
N HIS A 285 12.38 -1.93 -9.13
CA HIS A 285 11.35 -2.91 -8.85
C HIS A 285 11.84 -3.92 -7.82
N LEU A 286 11.11 -4.12 -6.74
CA LEU A 286 11.33 -5.17 -5.77
C LEU A 286 10.15 -6.13 -5.80
N GLY A 287 10.38 -7.42 -6.13
CA GLY A 287 9.29 -8.37 -6.31
C GLY A 287 9.67 -9.82 -6.05
N GLN A 288 8.72 -10.72 -6.31
CA GLN A 288 8.94 -12.16 -6.27
C GLN A 288 9.78 -12.63 -7.48
N VAL A 289 10.37 -13.82 -7.39
CA VAL A 289 11.24 -14.35 -8.47
C VAL A 289 10.47 -14.59 -9.78
N SER A 290 9.21 -14.95 -9.71
CA SER A 290 8.39 -15.25 -10.89
C SER A 290 6.92 -14.95 -10.68
N TRP A 291 6.28 -14.39 -11.70
CA TRP A 291 4.83 -14.26 -11.80
C TRP A 291 4.23 -15.46 -12.51
N LYS A 292 2.95 -15.73 -12.26
CA LYS A 292 2.18 -16.73 -12.99
C LYS A 292 2.20 -16.44 -14.49
N GLU A 293 1.96 -15.18 -14.85
CA GLU A 293 2.08 -14.66 -16.21
C GLU A 293 3.52 -14.17 -16.45
N LYS A 294 4.33 -14.98 -17.15
CA LYS A 294 5.75 -14.65 -17.42
C LYS A 294 5.93 -13.33 -18.17
N GLU A 295 4.94 -12.95 -18.98
CA GLU A 295 4.92 -11.70 -19.73
C GLU A 295 5.00 -10.47 -18.83
N ASN A 296 4.62 -10.58 -17.54
CA ASN A 296 4.72 -9.47 -16.59
C ASN A 296 6.15 -8.95 -16.51
N TYR A 297 7.10 -9.86 -16.33
CA TYR A 297 8.51 -9.48 -16.21
C TYR A 297 9.18 -9.16 -17.54
N LEU A 298 8.69 -9.68 -18.67
CA LEU A 298 9.15 -9.23 -19.98
C LEU A 298 8.80 -7.76 -20.22
N LYS A 299 7.61 -7.32 -19.78
CA LYS A 299 7.20 -5.91 -19.85
C LYS A 299 7.99 -5.02 -18.89
N LEU A 300 8.28 -5.50 -17.68
CA LEU A 300 9.20 -4.82 -16.75
C LEU A 300 10.58 -4.65 -17.40
N ASP A 301 11.14 -5.73 -17.95
CA ASP A 301 12.44 -5.70 -18.59
C ASP A 301 12.47 -4.73 -19.80
N THR A 302 11.35 -4.61 -20.54
CA THR A 302 11.20 -3.64 -21.63
C THR A 302 11.25 -2.21 -21.10
N LEU A 303 10.45 -1.87 -20.09
CA LEU A 303 10.46 -0.55 -19.49
C LEU A 303 11.84 -0.18 -18.95
N ALA A 304 12.42 -1.06 -18.12
CA ALA A 304 13.70 -0.79 -17.47
C ALA A 304 14.87 -0.73 -18.48
N GLY A 305 14.81 -1.51 -19.55
CA GLY A 305 15.82 -1.48 -20.61
C GLY A 305 15.73 -0.26 -21.54
N ASN A 306 14.55 0.37 -21.65
CA ASN A 306 14.35 1.61 -22.41
C ASN A 306 14.60 2.88 -21.59
N ASN A 307 14.66 2.75 -20.26
CA ASN A 307 14.84 3.88 -19.36
C ASN A 307 16.29 4.38 -19.38
N SER A 308 16.51 5.63 -19.77
CA SER A 308 17.82 6.28 -19.78
C SER A 308 18.35 6.58 -18.39
N ALA A 309 17.46 6.71 -17.40
CA ALA A 309 17.84 6.86 -16.01
C ALA A 309 18.15 5.49 -15.35
N TRP A 310 18.75 5.51 -14.18
CA TRP A 310 19.10 4.30 -13.43
C TRP A 310 17.91 3.38 -13.19
N SER A 311 18.06 2.11 -13.53
CA SER A 311 17.04 1.09 -13.37
C SER A 311 17.59 -0.21 -12.79
N VAL A 312 16.89 -0.77 -11.78
CA VAL A 312 17.25 -2.03 -11.13
C VAL A 312 16.01 -2.86 -10.81
N ARG A 313 16.14 -4.16 -10.99
CA ARG A 313 15.17 -5.15 -10.53
C ARG A 313 15.79 -6.01 -9.43
N LEU A 314 15.07 -6.13 -8.31
CA LEU A 314 15.42 -6.95 -7.16
C LEU A 314 14.36 -8.04 -7.00
N ASP A 315 14.71 -9.30 -7.23
CA ASP A 315 13.81 -10.42 -7.02
C ASP A 315 14.15 -11.15 -5.71
N VAL A 316 13.14 -11.37 -4.86
CA VAL A 316 13.33 -11.97 -3.53
C VAL A 316 12.95 -13.46 -3.55
N ARG A 317 13.94 -14.34 -3.33
CA ARG A 317 13.68 -15.78 -3.19
C ARG A 317 12.82 -16.05 -1.96
N GLY A 318 11.83 -16.91 -2.13
CA GLY A 318 10.93 -17.31 -1.05
C GLY A 318 9.82 -16.31 -0.73
N ALA A 319 9.80 -15.15 -1.38
CA ALA A 319 8.68 -14.21 -1.32
C ALA A 319 7.62 -14.55 -2.37
N THR A 320 6.38 -14.17 -2.07
CA THR A 320 5.22 -14.18 -2.97
C THR A 320 4.56 -12.81 -2.96
N HIS A 321 3.57 -12.62 -3.82
CA HIS A 321 2.89 -11.35 -4.05
C HIS A 321 2.46 -10.59 -2.79
N TYR A 322 1.89 -11.29 -1.81
CA TYR A 322 1.38 -10.66 -0.59
C TYR A 322 2.45 -10.39 0.49
N ASP A 323 3.68 -10.87 0.31
CA ASP A 323 4.78 -10.59 1.25
C ASP A 323 5.28 -9.14 1.15
N PHE A 324 4.96 -8.44 0.07
CA PHE A 324 5.26 -7.02 -0.12
C PHE A 324 4.18 -6.08 0.45
N THR A 325 3.29 -6.62 1.28
CA THR A 325 2.22 -5.91 2.00
C THR A 325 2.25 -6.25 3.48
N ASP A 326 1.42 -5.59 4.28
CA ASP A 326 1.27 -5.93 5.70
C ASP A 326 0.62 -7.30 5.93
N PHE A 327 -0.03 -7.88 4.91
CA PHE A 327 -0.76 -9.14 5.05
C PHE A 327 0.08 -10.28 5.64
N SER A 328 1.33 -10.44 5.19
CA SER A 328 2.23 -11.48 5.69
C SER A 328 2.62 -11.29 7.16
N GLN A 329 2.50 -10.06 7.68
CA GLN A 329 2.86 -9.71 9.06
C GLN A 329 1.80 -10.16 10.08
N PHE A 330 0.55 -10.33 9.65
CA PHE A 330 -0.56 -10.55 10.56
C PHE A 330 -0.55 -11.93 11.23
N SER A 331 -0.07 -12.97 10.55
CA SER A 331 -0.07 -14.32 11.11
C SER A 331 0.78 -15.29 10.31
N LYS A 332 1.32 -16.31 10.99
CA LYS A 332 1.93 -17.47 10.31
C LYS A 332 0.94 -18.24 9.42
N LEU A 333 -0.36 -18.09 9.66
CA LEU A 333 -1.40 -18.72 8.85
C LEU A 333 -1.53 -18.10 7.47
N THR A 334 -1.05 -16.88 7.25
CA THR A 334 -1.06 -16.21 5.93
C THR A 334 -0.35 -17.00 4.85
N LYS A 335 0.59 -17.89 5.23
CA LYS A 335 1.22 -18.85 4.30
C LYS A 335 0.21 -19.77 3.60
N LYS A 336 -0.93 -20.06 4.22
CA LYS A 336 -2.03 -20.82 3.60
C LYS A 336 -2.88 -20.00 2.64
N TYR A 337 -2.72 -18.67 2.69
CA TYR A 337 -3.52 -17.69 1.95
C TYR A 337 -2.68 -16.84 1.00
N GLY A 338 -1.47 -17.29 0.67
CA GLY A 338 -0.67 -16.70 -0.38
C GLY A 338 0.62 -15.99 0.04
N SER A 339 0.99 -15.99 1.34
CA SER A 339 2.33 -15.55 1.76
C SER A 339 3.37 -16.64 1.49
N GLY A 340 4.60 -16.21 1.19
CA GLY A 340 5.72 -17.10 0.85
C GLY A 340 6.40 -17.76 2.05
N MET A 341 7.55 -18.34 1.77
CA MET A 341 8.36 -19.05 2.79
C MET A 341 9.31 -18.13 3.55
N ILE A 342 9.62 -16.93 3.00
CA ILE A 342 10.45 -15.94 3.67
C ILE A 342 9.82 -15.51 5.02
N ALA A 343 10.67 -15.26 6.02
CA ALA A 343 10.17 -14.81 7.32
C ALA A 343 9.62 -13.37 7.21
N PRO A 344 8.43 -13.08 7.75
CA PRO A 344 7.84 -11.73 7.68
C PRO A 344 8.76 -10.60 8.16
N PRO A 345 9.51 -10.71 9.27
CA PRO A 345 10.47 -9.66 9.65
C PRO A 345 11.61 -9.49 8.65
N ARG A 346 11.99 -10.56 7.93
CA ARG A 346 13.07 -10.53 6.94
C ARG A 346 12.65 -9.78 5.68
N ILE A 347 11.49 -10.15 5.11
CA ILE A 347 10.97 -9.44 3.93
C ILE A 347 10.67 -7.98 4.23
N ARG A 348 10.09 -7.66 5.41
CA ARG A 348 9.89 -6.29 5.85
C ARG A 348 11.19 -5.50 5.89
N LYS A 349 12.25 -6.07 6.47
CA LYS A 349 13.57 -5.42 6.52
C LYS A 349 14.11 -5.14 5.12
N ILE A 350 14.03 -6.11 4.20
CA ILE A 350 14.47 -5.94 2.81
C ILE A 350 13.66 -4.83 2.15
N THR A 351 12.34 -4.87 2.25
CA THR A 351 11.43 -3.91 1.63
C THR A 351 11.66 -2.50 2.17
N ASN A 352 11.67 -2.33 3.50
CA ASN A 352 11.86 -1.02 4.11
C ASN A 352 13.23 -0.42 3.79
N SER A 353 14.31 -1.22 3.85
CA SER A 353 15.65 -0.76 3.48
C SER A 353 15.71 -0.32 2.01
N ALA A 354 15.15 -1.13 1.09
CA ALA A 354 15.19 -0.81 -0.34
C ALA A 354 14.40 0.47 -0.67
N ILE A 355 13.20 0.64 -0.11
CA ILE A 355 12.39 1.85 -0.32
C ILE A 355 13.13 3.07 0.25
N ARG A 356 13.59 2.99 1.49
CA ARG A 356 14.26 4.10 2.18
C ARG A 356 15.53 4.52 1.45
N GLU A 357 16.46 3.61 1.21
CA GLU A 357 17.77 3.95 0.63
C GLU A 357 17.63 4.46 -0.82
N PHE A 358 16.63 3.94 -1.56
CA PHE A 358 16.32 4.46 -2.90
C PHE A 358 15.84 5.91 -2.83
N PHE A 359 14.83 6.20 -2.03
CA PHE A 359 14.31 7.55 -1.94
C PHE A 359 15.25 8.51 -1.20
N ASP A 360 16.01 8.05 -0.18
CA ASP A 360 17.04 8.87 0.45
C ASP A 360 18.09 9.35 -0.57
N HIS A 361 18.48 8.49 -1.53
CA HIS A 361 19.42 8.86 -2.58
C HIS A 361 18.85 9.92 -3.52
N TYR A 362 17.66 9.68 -4.06
CA TYR A 362 17.12 10.53 -5.11
C TYR A 362 16.37 11.78 -4.62
N LEU A 363 15.82 11.74 -3.40
CA LEU A 363 15.03 12.85 -2.87
C LEU A 363 15.73 13.62 -1.73
N LYS A 364 16.79 13.07 -1.14
CA LYS A 364 17.50 13.70 -0.02
C LYS A 364 19.02 13.82 -0.25
N ASN A 365 19.48 13.55 -1.48
CA ASN A 365 20.91 13.53 -1.80
C ASN A 365 21.73 12.58 -0.90
N GLY A 366 21.10 11.51 -0.42
CA GLY A 366 21.75 10.45 0.37
C GLY A 366 22.71 9.59 -0.47
N PRO A 367 23.43 8.65 0.16
CA PRO A 367 24.32 7.75 -0.55
C PRO A 367 23.55 6.88 -1.53
N ALA A 368 24.18 6.53 -2.67
CA ALA A 368 23.60 5.62 -3.65
C ALA A 368 23.36 4.24 -3.06
N LEU A 369 22.34 3.55 -3.55
CA LEU A 369 22.01 2.18 -3.16
C LEU A 369 23.19 1.25 -3.45
N ALA A 370 23.86 0.75 -2.41
CA ALA A 370 25.04 -0.08 -2.53
C ALA A 370 24.67 -1.54 -2.86
N LEU A 371 24.39 -1.83 -4.15
CA LEU A 371 23.89 -3.14 -4.60
C LEU A 371 24.79 -4.31 -4.20
N GLU A 372 26.13 -4.12 -4.19
CA GLU A 372 27.10 -5.14 -3.74
C GLU A 372 26.95 -5.45 -2.24
N THR A 373 26.55 -4.45 -1.45
CA THR A 373 26.25 -4.62 -0.03
C THR A 373 24.93 -5.38 0.13
N TYR A 374 23.93 -5.08 -0.71
CA TYR A 374 22.67 -5.80 -0.72
C TYR A 374 22.84 -7.28 -1.06
N GLU A 375 23.66 -7.64 -2.04
CA GLU A 375 23.99 -9.04 -2.38
C GLU A 375 24.57 -9.81 -1.20
N LYS A 376 25.38 -9.14 -0.36
CA LYS A 376 25.99 -9.75 0.83
C LYS A 376 25.03 -9.84 2.02
N LEU A 377 24.24 -8.77 2.27
CA LEU A 377 23.32 -8.68 3.40
C LEU A 377 22.06 -9.51 3.19
N TYR A 378 21.63 -9.64 1.94
CA TYR A 378 20.38 -10.26 1.56
C TYR A 378 20.59 -11.34 0.49
N PRO A 379 21.13 -12.52 0.87
CA PRO A 379 21.39 -13.62 -0.08
C PRO A 379 20.11 -14.13 -0.78
N GLU A 380 18.95 -13.73 -0.29
CA GLU A 380 17.66 -14.00 -0.93
C GLU A 380 17.44 -13.19 -2.21
N LEU A 381 18.19 -12.08 -2.40
CA LEU A 381 18.04 -11.22 -3.57
C LEU A 381 18.72 -11.80 -4.82
N ILE A 382 18.06 -11.61 -5.94
CA ILE A 382 18.63 -11.69 -7.29
C ILE A 382 18.56 -10.28 -7.86
N ILE A 383 19.69 -9.71 -8.22
CA ILE A 383 19.81 -8.33 -8.69
C ILE A 383 20.03 -8.32 -10.19
N LYS A 384 19.17 -7.60 -10.93
CA LYS A 384 19.33 -7.33 -12.35
C LYS A 384 19.48 -5.83 -12.56
N ARG A 385 20.59 -5.41 -13.17
CA ARG A 385 20.89 -4.03 -13.55
C ARG A 385 20.56 -3.83 -15.04
N TYR A 386 20.08 -2.65 -15.44
CA TYR A 386 19.77 -2.31 -16.83
C TYR A 386 20.63 -1.15 -17.31
#